data_2a8165ed4e4ff7d11947a238687abd1a
#
_entry.id   2a8165ed4e4ff7d11947a238687abd1a
#
_cell.length_a   1.000
_cell.length_b   1.000
_cell.length_c   1.000
_cell.angle_alpha   90.00
_cell.angle_beta   90.00
_cell.angle_gamma   90.00
#
_symmetry.space_group_name_H-M   'P 1'
#
loop_
_entity.id
_entity.type
_entity.pdbx_description
1 polymer ?
#
loop_
_entity_poly.entity_id
_entity_poly.type
_entity_poly.pdbx_seq_one_letter_code
_entity_poly.pdbx_strand_id
1 'polypeptide(L)' 'MNPEAKTPIRLTPETARTIEQIINRRNKVEIGFKNGKLCVWEIQSKTKHEQPVA' A
#
# COMPACT_ATOMS: atom_id res chain seq x y z
N MET A 1 -27.83 1.88 1.21
CA MET A 1 -26.99 2.34 1.50
C MET A 1 -26.13 1.64 2.26
N ASN A 2 -25.11 1.79 2.15
CA ASN A 2 -24.31 1.12 2.76
C ASN A 2 -23.79 1.64 3.88
N PRO A 3 -23.94 1.16 4.85
CA PRO A 3 -23.53 1.66 6.05
C PRO A 3 -22.11 1.70 6.18
N GLU A 4 -21.48 0.88 5.57
CA GLU A 4 -20.16 0.86 5.81
C GLU A 4 -19.56 2.05 5.41
N ALA A 5 -20.13 2.78 4.69
CA ALA A 5 -19.55 3.95 4.28
C ALA A 5 -19.47 4.95 5.31
N LYS A 6 -20.01 4.71 6.40
CA LYS A 6 -20.04 5.69 7.28
C LYS A 6 -18.84 6.00 7.98
N THR A 7 -17.99 5.15 8.30
CA THR A 7 -16.83 5.44 9.13
C THR A 7 -15.58 5.43 8.28
N PRO A 8 -14.97 6.57 8.08
CA PRO A 8 -13.76 6.59 7.29
C PRO A 8 -12.64 5.89 8.02
N ILE A 9 -11.76 5.29 7.27
CA ILE A 9 -10.65 4.62 7.84
C ILE A 9 -9.50 5.57 7.98
N ARG A 10 -8.88 5.59 9.14
CA ARG A 10 -7.73 6.42 9.36
C ARG A 10 -6.53 5.56 9.54
N LEU A 11 -5.44 5.91 8.90
CA LEU A 11 -4.22 5.17 9.05
C LEU A 11 -3.59 5.50 10.39
N THR A 12 -3.10 4.48 11.06
CA THR A 12 -2.34 4.73 12.26
C THR A 12 -0.98 5.25 11.85
N PRO A 13 -0.24 5.88 12.75
CA PRO A 13 1.09 6.34 12.41
C PRO A 13 2.00 5.21 11.97
N GLU A 14 1.82 4.04 12.54
CA GLU A 14 2.65 2.91 12.15
C GLU A 14 2.35 2.45 10.75
N THR A 15 1.08 2.41 10.38
CA THR A 15 0.71 2.02 9.03
C THR A 15 1.23 3.03 8.02
N ALA A 16 1.09 4.31 8.32
CA ALA A 16 1.56 5.33 7.42
C ALA A 16 3.07 5.23 7.24
N ARG A 17 3.79 4.95 8.32
CA ARG A 17 5.23 4.85 8.22
C ARG A 17 5.64 3.63 7.40
N THR A 18 4.90 2.53 7.54
CA THR A 18 5.19 1.33 6.78
C THR A 18 5.02 1.61 5.29
N ILE A 19 3.95 2.28 4.92
CA ILE A 19 3.72 2.60 3.52
C ILE A 19 4.84 3.50 3.01
N GLU A 20 5.24 4.46 3.82
CA GLU A 20 6.29 5.36 3.42
C GLU A 20 7.61 4.64 3.21
N GLN A 21 7.91 3.69 4.07
CA GLN A 21 9.13 2.93 3.93
C GLN A 21 9.12 2.09 2.66
N ILE A 22 7.99 1.49 2.33
CA ILE A 22 7.88 0.70 1.12
C ILE A 22 8.10 1.57 -0.12
N ILE A 23 7.49 2.75 -0.11
CA ILE A 23 7.64 3.66 -1.22
C ILE A 23 9.07 4.14 -1.34
N ASN A 24 9.73 4.37 -0.22
CA ASN A 24 11.09 4.83 -0.25
C ASN A 24 12.05 3.76 -0.76
N ARG A 25 11.67 2.50 -0.61
CA ARG A 25 12.47 1.42 -1.17
C ARG A 25 12.14 1.21 -2.63
N ARG A 26 11.26 2.03 -3.19
CA ARG A 26 10.86 1.97 -4.58
C ARG A 26 10.14 0.67 -4.92
N ASN A 27 9.52 0.06 -3.95
CA ASN A 27 8.75 -1.14 -4.17
C ASN A 27 7.29 -0.77 -4.29
N LYS A 28 6.50 -1.69 -4.78
CA LYS A 28 5.10 -1.45 -4.96
C LYS A 28 4.38 -1.73 -3.66
N VAL A 29 3.42 -0.93 -3.31
CA VAL A 29 2.66 -1.14 -2.10
C VAL A 29 1.22 -1.47 -2.49
N GLU A 30 0.67 -2.46 -1.81
CA GLU A 30 -0.70 -2.84 -2.07
C GLU A 30 -1.44 -2.76 -0.75
N ILE A 31 -2.61 -2.15 -0.73
CA ILE A 31 -3.38 -1.97 0.48
C ILE A 31 -4.75 -2.58 0.27
N GLY A 32 -5.20 -3.33 1.23
CA GLY A 32 -6.52 -3.95 1.13
C GLY A 32 -7.02 -4.38 2.48
N PHE A 33 -8.11 -5.09 2.47
CA PHE A 33 -8.70 -5.56 3.70
C PHE A 33 -8.70 -7.07 3.73
N LYS A 34 -8.47 -7.62 4.89
CA LYS A 34 -8.52 -9.03 5.07
C LYS A 34 -9.03 -9.30 6.47
N ASN A 35 -10.12 -10.07 6.56
CA ASN A 35 -10.69 -10.40 7.86
C ASN A 35 -10.96 -9.15 8.69
N GLY A 36 -11.49 -8.13 8.07
CA GLY A 36 -11.84 -6.93 8.80
C GLY A 36 -10.67 -6.07 9.21
N LYS A 37 -9.48 -6.38 8.72
CA LYS A 37 -8.32 -5.59 9.07
C LYS A 37 -7.71 -4.97 7.84
N LEU A 38 -7.15 -3.79 8.01
CA LEU A 38 -6.45 -3.13 6.93
C LEU A 38 -5.06 -3.76 6.82
N CYS A 39 -4.72 -4.20 5.65
CA CYS A 39 -3.44 -4.85 5.43
C CYS A 39 -2.64 -4.11 4.38
N VAL A 40 -1.33 -4.09 4.56
CA VAL A 40 -0.44 -3.44 3.64
C VAL A 40 0.57 -4.48 3.18
N TRP A 41 0.72 -4.64 1.87
CA TRP A 41 1.67 -5.60 1.35
C TRP A 41 2.74 -4.88 0.56
N GLU A 42 3.95 -5.34 0.67
CA GLU A 42 5.05 -4.82 -0.11
C GLU A 42 5.35 -5.83 -1.19
N ILE A 43 5.37 -5.39 -2.44
CA ILE A 43 5.59 -6.27 -3.54
C ILE A 43 6.88 -5.87 -4.21
N GLN A 44 7.82 -6.79 -4.24
CA GLN A 44 9.07 -6.52 -4.89
C GLN A 44 8.95 -7.02 -6.30
N SER A 45 9.07 -6.12 -7.25
CA SER A 45 9.00 -6.56 -8.60
C SER A 45 10.35 -6.30 -9.22
N LYS A 46 10.87 -7.28 -9.91
CA LYS A 46 12.13 -7.13 -10.56
C LYS A 46 11.91 -6.75 -11.98
N THR A 47 12.57 -5.71 -12.39
CA THR A 47 12.47 -5.25 -13.75
C THR A 47 13.37 -6.11 -14.59
N LYS A 48 12.80 -6.82 -15.55
CA LYS A 48 13.61 -7.66 -16.38
C LYS A 48 14.30 -6.88 -17.46
N HIS A 49 13.67 -5.87 -17.95
CA HIS A 49 14.28 -5.06 -19.00
C HIS A 49 13.77 -3.67 -18.84
N GLU A 50 14.66 -2.72 -18.95
CA GLU A 50 14.25 -1.37 -18.80
C GLU A 50 14.95 -0.54 -19.83
N GLN A 51 14.25 0.29 -20.54
CA GLN A 51 14.83 1.13 -21.55
C GLN A 51 14.74 2.57 -21.10
N PRO A 52 15.83 3.28 -21.10
CA PRO A 52 15.74 4.66 -20.65
C PRO A 52 14.97 5.48 -21.65
N VAL A 53 14.27 6.44 -21.16
CA VAL A 53 13.53 7.33 -22.02
C VAL A 53 14.43 8.49 -22.26
N ALA A 54 14.86 8.67 -23.42
CA ALA A 54 15.84 9.70 -23.69
C ALA A 54 15.25 11.07 -23.75
#